data_d34a6223ee85c677b886f52a9133ebcd
#
_entry.id   d34a6223ee85c677b886f52a9133ebcd
#
_cell.length_a   1.000
_cell.length_b   1.000
_cell.length_c   1.000
_cell.angle_alpha   90.00
_cell.angle_beta   90.00
_cell.angle_gamma   90.00
#
_symmetry.space_group_name_H-M   'P 1'
#
loop_
_entity.id
_entity.type
_entity.pdbx_description
1 polymer ?
#
loop_
_entity_poly.entity_id
_entity_poly.type
_entity_poly.pdbx_seq_one_letter_code
_entity_poly.pdbx_strand_id
1 'polypeptide(L)'
;MQQKTFTKYLLAVLFLLQLPMVAHADDKYRPVAVWPFIYEDFTDARILVGPTNKVVKAKANIHLRNTTLWFISGKDNKTKLEAQPGTINQVSFPNGDTYYNVANKMCKVISEDTINGKVMRLYEATAVDMEDFNKKYQMAHMGVAESSVLGAGFADFTTSVANNNALTREDMEPLVTKHSYYILKDGETFEARESEILKHLDDKETKKTYRGYTRSAEVLYGSRKSMLNVYKTFFLKE
;
A
#
# COMPACT_ATOMS: atom_id res chain seq x y z
N MET A 1 -5.89 -46.56 -37.34
CA MET A 1 -4.96 -46.19 -36.26
C MET A 1 -4.74 -44.66 -36.12
N GLN A 2 -5.39 -43.81 -36.91
CA GLN A 2 -5.23 -42.33 -36.91
C GLN A 2 -6.19 -41.56 -36.01
N GLN A 3 -7.30 -42.15 -35.58
CA GLN A 3 -8.30 -41.42 -34.75
C GLN A 3 -7.86 -41.16 -33.31
N LYS A 4 -7.02 -42.00 -32.70
CA LYS A 4 -6.58 -41.84 -31.30
C LYS A 4 -5.57 -40.72 -31.08
N THR A 5 -4.84 -40.29 -32.13
CA THR A 5 -3.85 -39.21 -32.05
C THR A 5 -4.53 -37.83 -32.07
N PHE A 6 -5.58 -37.67 -32.86
CA PHE A 6 -6.28 -36.40 -33.01
C PHE A 6 -6.99 -35.96 -31.70
N THR A 7 -7.56 -36.95 -30.99
CA THR A 7 -8.25 -36.67 -29.70
C THR A 7 -7.28 -36.22 -28.61
N LYS A 8 -6.04 -36.70 -28.61
CA LYS A 8 -5.01 -36.25 -27.61
C LYS A 8 -4.56 -34.82 -27.85
N TYR A 9 -4.42 -34.39 -29.09
CA TYR A 9 -4.05 -33.01 -29.40
C TYR A 9 -5.21 -32.02 -29.15
N LEU A 10 -6.45 -32.45 -29.40
CA LEU A 10 -7.63 -31.65 -29.14
C LEU A 10 -7.81 -31.41 -27.62
N LEU A 11 -7.56 -32.43 -26.79
CA LEU A 11 -7.59 -32.29 -25.32
C LEU A 11 -6.46 -31.41 -24.79
N ALA A 12 -5.27 -31.46 -25.34
CA ALA A 12 -4.15 -30.62 -24.95
C ALA A 12 -4.37 -29.14 -25.32
N VAL A 13 -4.98 -28.87 -26.46
CA VAL A 13 -5.35 -27.50 -26.88
C VAL A 13 -6.47 -26.93 -26.00
N LEU A 14 -7.46 -27.77 -25.62
CA LEU A 14 -8.52 -27.34 -24.70
C LEU A 14 -7.98 -27.01 -23.27
N PHE A 15 -6.93 -27.71 -22.83
CA PHE A 15 -6.30 -27.46 -21.52
C PHE A 15 -5.45 -26.20 -21.53
N LEU A 16 -4.86 -25.82 -22.67
CA LEU A 16 -4.11 -24.56 -22.83
C LEU A 16 -5.02 -23.32 -22.88
N LEU A 17 -6.30 -23.48 -23.22
CA LEU A 17 -7.28 -22.40 -23.24
C LEU A 17 -7.89 -22.11 -21.84
N GLN A 18 -7.60 -22.96 -20.83
CA GLN A 18 -8.04 -22.77 -19.45
C GLN A 18 -6.95 -22.16 -18.56
N LEU A 19 -5.91 -21.56 -19.12
CA LEU A 19 -5.05 -20.70 -18.33
C LEU A 19 -5.95 -19.57 -17.80
N PRO A 20 -6.13 -19.45 -16.47
CA PRO A 20 -6.89 -18.33 -15.94
C PRO A 20 -6.19 -17.10 -16.49
N MET A 21 -6.90 -16.30 -17.28
CA MET A 21 -6.56 -14.89 -17.45
C MET A 21 -6.45 -14.38 -16.02
N VAL A 22 -5.21 -14.26 -15.53
CA VAL A 22 -4.94 -13.50 -14.33
C VAL A 22 -5.37 -12.08 -14.71
N ALA A 23 -6.64 -11.79 -14.43
CA ALA A 23 -7.14 -10.44 -14.51
C ALA A 23 -6.11 -9.61 -13.74
N HIS A 24 -5.39 -8.73 -14.43
CA HIS A 24 -4.61 -7.71 -13.80
C HIS A 24 -5.63 -6.93 -13.00
N ALA A 25 -5.74 -7.25 -11.71
CA ALA A 25 -6.47 -6.42 -10.78
C ALA A 25 -5.77 -5.07 -10.87
N ASP A 26 -6.39 -4.15 -11.57
CA ASP A 26 -6.03 -2.75 -11.52
C ASP A 26 -5.80 -2.43 -10.04
N ASP A 27 -4.61 -1.93 -9.70
CA ASP A 27 -4.22 -1.53 -8.35
C ASP A 27 -5.03 -0.30 -7.86
N LYS A 28 -6.28 -0.23 -8.27
CA LYS A 28 -7.20 0.83 -7.91
C LYS A 28 -7.76 0.55 -6.53
N TYR A 29 -7.50 1.46 -5.62
CA TYR A 29 -8.17 1.47 -4.33
C TYR A 29 -9.69 1.55 -4.57
N ARG A 30 -10.44 0.62 -3.98
CA ARG A 30 -11.90 0.71 -3.94
C ARG A 30 -12.27 1.49 -2.70
N PRO A 31 -13.03 2.58 -2.83
CA PRO A 31 -13.45 3.35 -1.67
C PRO A 31 -14.22 2.45 -0.70
N VAL A 32 -13.95 2.65 0.57
CA VAL A 32 -14.68 2.00 1.67
C VAL A 32 -15.67 3.01 2.27
N ALA A 33 -16.69 2.51 2.99
CA ALA A 33 -17.71 3.36 3.58
C ALA A 33 -17.16 4.44 4.53
N VAL A 34 -15.96 4.22 5.08
CA VAL A 34 -15.28 5.14 6.01
C VAL A 34 -14.02 5.73 5.36
N TRP A 35 -14.14 6.22 4.11
CA TRP A 35 -13.06 6.99 3.51
C TRP A 35 -12.66 8.17 4.44
N PRO A 36 -11.40 8.51 4.59
CA PRO A 36 -10.23 8.12 3.82
C PRO A 36 -9.36 7.01 4.46
N PHE A 37 -9.95 6.01 5.00
CA PHE A 37 -9.25 4.94 5.70
C PHE A 37 -9.10 3.67 4.86
N ILE A 38 -8.07 2.86 5.16
CA ILE A 38 -7.78 1.59 4.45
C ILE A 38 -8.87 0.54 4.68
N TYR A 39 -9.37 0.44 5.92
CA TYR A 39 -10.43 -0.48 6.29
C TYR A 39 -11.75 0.26 6.38
N GLU A 40 -12.84 -0.45 6.12
CA GLU A 40 -14.19 0.07 6.23
C GLU A 40 -14.49 0.57 7.66
N ASP A 41 -14.08 -0.23 8.65
CA ASP A 41 -14.27 0.07 10.06
C ASP A 41 -12.96 0.20 10.82
N PHE A 42 -13.02 0.88 11.96
CA PHE A 42 -11.95 0.83 12.95
C PHE A 42 -12.02 -0.52 13.66
N THR A 43 -10.99 -1.34 13.46
CA THR A 43 -10.90 -2.70 13.98
C THR A 43 -9.95 -2.80 15.15
N ASP A 44 -10.14 -3.80 16.01
CA ASP A 44 -9.24 -4.06 17.12
C ASP A 44 -7.81 -4.24 16.61
N ALA A 45 -6.87 -3.53 17.21
CA ALA A 45 -5.48 -3.56 16.81
C ALA A 45 -4.56 -3.64 18.04
N ARG A 46 -3.41 -4.29 17.83
CA ARG A 46 -2.30 -4.28 18.78
C ARG A 46 -1.26 -3.29 18.31
N ILE A 47 -1.03 -2.26 19.11
CA ILE A 47 -0.16 -1.12 18.77
C ILE A 47 1.06 -1.14 19.69
N LEU A 48 2.26 -1.07 19.12
CA LEU A 48 3.52 -0.91 19.84
C LEU A 48 3.91 0.56 19.85
N VAL A 49 4.03 1.13 21.05
CA VAL A 49 4.22 2.57 21.26
C VAL A 49 5.54 2.85 21.98
N GLY A 50 6.23 3.86 21.50
CA GLY A 50 7.41 4.44 22.13
C GLY A 50 8.64 3.52 22.10
N PRO A 51 9.77 3.95 22.68
CA PRO A 51 11.05 3.24 22.59
C PRO A 51 11.05 1.87 23.32
N THR A 52 10.15 1.68 24.27
CA THR A 52 10.03 0.41 25.02
C THR A 52 9.04 -0.57 24.38
N ASN A 53 8.47 -0.25 23.23
CA ASN A 53 7.43 -1.04 22.56
C ASN A 53 6.26 -1.41 23.48
N LYS A 54 5.79 -0.46 24.28
CA LYS A 54 4.62 -0.67 25.13
C LYS A 54 3.43 -1.10 24.29
N VAL A 55 2.79 -2.18 24.67
CA VAL A 55 1.62 -2.71 23.98
C VAL A 55 0.37 -1.95 24.40
N VAL A 56 -0.34 -1.39 23.42
CA VAL A 56 -1.66 -0.76 23.60
C VAL A 56 -2.65 -1.48 22.68
N LYS A 57 -3.85 -1.75 23.17
CA LYS A 57 -4.96 -2.27 22.36
C LYS A 57 -5.98 -1.16 22.15
N ALA A 58 -6.34 -0.91 20.90
CA ALA A 58 -7.37 0.07 20.55
C ALA A 58 -8.02 -0.30 19.22
N LYS A 59 -9.21 0.21 18.95
CA LYS A 59 -9.75 0.19 17.58
C LYS A 59 -9.00 1.21 16.74
N ALA A 60 -8.42 0.76 15.64
CA ALA A 60 -7.54 1.58 14.82
C ALA A 60 -7.79 1.40 13.32
N ASN A 61 -7.27 2.32 12.53
CA ASN A 61 -7.29 2.28 11.08
C ASN A 61 -6.10 3.09 10.53
N ILE A 62 -5.76 2.90 9.26
CA ILE A 62 -4.72 3.66 8.58
C ILE A 62 -5.37 4.71 7.67
N HIS A 63 -4.99 5.97 7.86
CA HIS A 63 -5.50 7.08 7.06
C HIS A 63 -4.70 7.20 5.76
N LEU A 64 -5.38 7.12 4.61
CA LEU A 64 -4.73 7.04 3.29
C LEU A 64 -4.12 8.35 2.79
N ARG A 65 -4.54 9.50 3.31
CA ARG A 65 -3.96 10.78 2.90
C ARG A 65 -2.52 10.94 3.38
N ASN A 66 -2.29 10.61 4.67
CA ASN A 66 -1.01 10.84 5.34
C ASN A 66 -0.27 9.55 5.67
N THR A 67 -0.89 8.38 5.40
CA THR A 67 -0.38 7.06 5.83
C THR A 67 -0.09 7.01 7.34
N THR A 68 -0.95 7.63 8.14
CA THR A 68 -0.84 7.70 9.59
C THR A 68 -1.82 6.76 10.28
N LEU A 69 -1.49 6.37 11.52
CA LEU A 69 -2.41 5.60 12.35
C LEU A 69 -3.44 6.52 13.01
N TRP A 70 -4.69 6.15 12.88
CA TRP A 70 -5.80 6.74 13.63
C TRP A 70 -6.40 5.68 14.55
N PHE A 71 -6.88 6.10 15.72
CA PHE A 71 -7.47 5.20 16.70
C PHE A 71 -8.66 5.85 17.40
N ILE A 72 -9.54 5.01 17.94
CA ILE A 72 -10.69 5.48 18.72
C ILE A 72 -10.23 5.69 20.16
N SER A 73 -10.54 6.89 20.71
CA SER A 73 -10.24 7.24 22.11
C SER A 73 -10.93 6.28 23.07
N GLY A 74 -10.17 5.72 24.01
CA GLY A 74 -10.72 4.88 25.08
C GLY A 74 -11.59 5.65 26.11
N LYS A 75 -11.62 7.00 26.04
CA LYS A 75 -12.40 7.80 26.98
C LYS A 75 -13.90 7.80 26.68
N ASP A 76 -14.25 7.88 25.39
CA ASP A 76 -15.63 8.02 24.94
C ASP A 76 -16.04 6.94 23.93
N ASN A 77 -15.09 6.13 23.46
CA ASN A 77 -15.26 5.10 22.43
C ASN A 77 -15.86 5.62 21.09
N LYS A 78 -15.72 6.90 20.83
CA LYS A 78 -16.28 7.58 19.65
C LYS A 78 -15.28 8.50 18.97
N THR A 79 -14.51 9.28 19.73
CA THR A 79 -13.58 10.26 19.16
C THR A 79 -12.44 9.57 18.43
N LYS A 80 -12.28 9.89 17.16
CA LYS A 80 -11.16 9.43 16.32
C LYS A 80 -9.98 10.38 16.52
N LEU A 81 -8.82 9.84 16.84
CA LEU A 81 -7.59 10.59 17.11
C LEU A 81 -6.48 10.09 16.17
N GLU A 82 -5.72 11.02 15.64
CA GLU A 82 -4.50 10.72 14.92
C GLU A 82 -3.35 10.49 15.90
N ALA A 83 -2.60 9.41 15.69
CA ALA A 83 -1.38 9.15 16.45
C ALA A 83 -0.28 10.13 16.03
N GLN A 84 0.43 10.68 16.99
CA GLN A 84 1.58 11.54 16.68
C GLN A 84 2.63 10.78 15.89
N PRO A 85 3.14 11.35 14.78
CA PRO A 85 4.21 10.74 14.02
C PRO A 85 5.41 10.38 14.91
N GLY A 86 6.01 9.22 14.68
CA GLY A 86 7.17 8.76 15.45
C GLY A 86 6.86 8.13 16.81
N THR A 87 5.63 8.21 17.33
CA THR A 87 5.28 7.54 18.59
C THR A 87 4.89 6.09 18.43
N ILE A 88 4.40 5.71 17.25
CA ILE A 88 3.98 4.35 16.93
C ILE A 88 5.10 3.64 16.19
N ASN A 89 5.51 2.48 16.68
CA ASN A 89 6.51 1.65 16.02
C ASN A 89 5.87 0.62 15.07
N GLN A 90 4.79 0.00 15.54
CA GLN A 90 4.12 -1.07 14.82
C GLN A 90 2.64 -1.12 15.18
N VAL A 91 1.81 -1.53 14.23
CA VAL A 91 0.42 -1.93 14.47
C VAL A 91 0.13 -3.25 13.76
N SER A 92 -0.55 -4.16 14.44
CA SER A 92 -1.00 -5.44 13.88
C SER A 92 -2.51 -5.54 14.01
N PHE A 93 -3.15 -5.91 12.90
CA PHE A 93 -4.59 -6.07 12.76
C PHE A 93 -5.00 -7.55 12.78
N PRO A 94 -6.25 -7.88 13.13
CA PRO A 94 -6.73 -9.26 13.22
C PRO A 94 -6.71 -10.03 11.89
N ASN A 95 -6.76 -9.33 10.77
CA ASN A 95 -6.67 -9.92 9.43
C ASN A 95 -5.26 -10.38 9.04
N GLY A 96 -4.28 -10.24 9.95
CA GLY A 96 -2.87 -10.58 9.73
C GLY A 96 -2.03 -9.44 9.19
N ASP A 97 -2.62 -8.31 8.83
CA ASP A 97 -1.87 -7.16 8.34
C ASP A 97 -1.03 -6.54 9.46
N THR A 98 0.24 -6.33 9.18
CA THR A 98 1.17 -5.67 10.09
C THR A 98 1.82 -4.48 9.38
N TYR A 99 1.80 -3.34 10.07
CA TYR A 99 2.38 -2.09 9.61
C TYR A 99 3.48 -1.65 10.56
N TYR A 100 4.56 -1.15 10.00
CA TYR A 100 5.65 -0.49 10.74
C TYR A 100 5.70 0.98 10.39
N ASN A 101 6.16 1.78 11.33
CA ASN A 101 6.49 3.18 11.06
C ASN A 101 7.82 3.24 10.31
N VAL A 102 7.75 3.61 9.04
CA VAL A 102 8.93 3.80 8.18
C VAL A 102 8.86 5.21 7.60
N ALA A 103 9.87 6.01 7.85
CA ALA A 103 9.93 7.41 7.39
C ALA A 103 8.65 8.22 7.77
N ASN A 104 8.14 8.03 9.00
CA ASN A 104 6.90 8.63 9.51
C ASN A 104 5.61 8.21 8.77
N LYS A 105 5.65 7.09 8.06
CA LYS A 105 4.48 6.49 7.39
C LYS A 105 4.22 5.10 7.96
N MET A 106 2.96 4.74 8.10
CA MET A 106 2.57 3.36 8.45
C MET A 106 2.62 2.50 7.19
N CYS A 107 3.69 1.71 7.06
CA CYS A 107 3.96 0.88 5.90
C CYS A 107 3.63 -0.58 6.19
N LYS A 108 2.82 -1.20 5.33
CA LYS A 108 2.44 -2.61 5.41
C LYS A 108 3.63 -3.50 5.07
N VAL A 109 3.83 -4.57 5.84
CA VAL A 109 4.79 -5.63 5.49
C VAL A 109 4.23 -6.44 4.32
N ILE A 110 4.97 -6.50 3.22
CA ILE A 110 4.61 -7.27 2.02
C ILE A 110 5.39 -8.59 1.96
N SER A 111 6.64 -8.57 2.39
CA SER A 111 7.49 -9.75 2.55
C SER A 111 8.40 -9.56 3.75
N GLU A 112 8.62 -10.63 4.50
CA GLU A 112 9.59 -10.70 5.58
C GLU A 112 10.38 -12.00 5.43
N ASP A 113 11.70 -11.89 5.44
CA ASP A 113 12.61 -13.01 5.25
C ASP A 113 13.77 -12.86 6.25
N THR A 114 14.44 -13.96 6.58
CA THR A 114 15.63 -13.95 7.43
C THR A 114 16.78 -14.58 6.68
N ILE A 115 17.82 -13.78 6.41
CA ILE A 115 19.03 -14.22 5.71
C ILE A 115 20.22 -14.03 6.66
N ASN A 116 20.97 -15.09 6.88
CA ASN A 116 22.14 -15.07 7.78
C ASN A 116 21.83 -14.50 9.18
N GLY A 117 20.64 -14.81 9.73
CA GLY A 117 20.19 -14.33 11.02
C GLY A 117 19.73 -12.86 11.05
N LYS A 118 19.74 -12.17 9.92
CA LYS A 118 19.27 -10.79 9.80
C LYS A 118 17.89 -10.74 9.15
N VAL A 119 17.00 -9.93 9.70
CA VAL A 119 15.67 -9.73 9.16
C VAL A 119 15.73 -8.78 7.97
N MET A 120 15.15 -9.21 6.87
CA MET A 120 14.94 -8.46 5.65
C MET A 120 13.44 -8.23 5.46
N ARG A 121 13.02 -7.04 5.07
CA ARG A 121 11.60 -6.75 4.83
C ARG A 121 11.40 -5.88 3.60
N LEU A 122 10.31 -6.16 2.90
CA LEU A 122 9.74 -5.23 1.92
C LEU A 122 8.47 -4.63 2.52
N TYR A 123 8.42 -3.31 2.55
CA TYR A 123 7.28 -2.54 3.03
C TYR A 123 6.59 -1.80 1.90
N GLU A 124 5.30 -1.56 2.05
CA GLU A 124 4.48 -0.77 1.15
C GLU A 124 3.73 0.32 1.92
N ALA A 125 3.90 1.56 1.52
CA ALA A 125 3.04 2.68 1.92
C ALA A 125 2.02 2.94 0.82
N THR A 126 0.75 2.90 1.15
CA THR A 126 -0.36 3.18 0.22
C THR A 126 -0.99 4.52 0.59
N ALA A 127 -1.04 5.45 -0.34
CA ALA A 127 -1.69 6.74 -0.18
C ALA A 127 -2.65 7.02 -1.33
N VAL A 128 -3.70 7.79 -1.09
CA VAL A 128 -4.54 8.32 -2.18
C VAL A 128 -3.73 9.27 -3.04
N ASP A 129 -3.85 9.15 -4.35
CA ASP A 129 -3.33 10.15 -5.26
C ASP A 129 -4.16 11.43 -5.18
N MET A 130 -3.71 12.34 -4.34
CA MET A 130 -4.42 13.61 -4.10
C MET A 130 -4.46 14.51 -5.33
N GLU A 131 -3.55 14.36 -6.28
CA GLU A 131 -3.58 15.13 -7.52
C GLU A 131 -4.72 14.64 -8.44
N ASP A 132 -4.84 13.32 -8.61
CA ASP A 132 -5.94 12.72 -9.36
C ASP A 132 -7.28 12.99 -8.68
N PHE A 133 -7.33 12.83 -7.35
CA PHE A 133 -8.51 13.13 -6.56
C PHE A 133 -8.97 14.59 -6.73
N ASN A 134 -8.06 15.56 -6.60
CA ASN A 134 -8.39 16.97 -6.75
C ASN A 134 -8.86 17.31 -8.16
N LYS A 135 -8.23 16.75 -9.19
CA LYS A 135 -8.68 16.94 -10.59
C LYS A 135 -10.10 16.44 -10.78
N LYS A 136 -10.42 15.23 -10.32
CA LYS A 136 -11.76 14.66 -10.43
C LYS A 136 -12.80 15.46 -9.64
N TYR A 137 -12.44 15.86 -8.42
CA TYR A 137 -13.31 16.66 -7.56
C TYR A 137 -13.58 18.04 -8.16
N GLN A 138 -12.58 18.74 -8.67
CA GLN A 138 -12.75 20.02 -9.34
C GLN A 138 -13.63 19.89 -10.60
N MET A 139 -13.43 18.86 -11.40
CA MET A 139 -14.25 18.61 -12.59
C MET A 139 -15.71 18.34 -12.23
N ALA A 140 -15.98 17.59 -11.16
CA ALA A 140 -17.33 17.31 -10.70
C ALA A 140 -18.06 18.56 -10.18
N HIS A 141 -17.33 19.55 -9.64
CA HIS A 141 -17.88 20.77 -9.06
C HIS A 141 -17.88 21.97 -10.01
N MET A 142 -17.15 21.92 -11.14
CA MET A 142 -17.20 22.97 -12.16
C MET A 142 -18.56 23.08 -12.86
N GLY A 143 -19.47 22.10 -12.67
CA GLY A 143 -20.87 22.14 -13.15
C GLY A 143 -21.86 22.74 -12.15
N VAL A 144 -21.44 23.06 -10.92
CA VAL A 144 -22.29 23.70 -9.88
C VAL A 144 -21.65 25.02 -9.53
N ALA A 145 -22.33 26.09 -9.95
CA ALA A 145 -21.87 27.47 -9.85
C ALA A 145 -21.30 27.86 -8.46
N GLU A 146 -20.12 28.45 -8.51
CA GLU A 146 -19.67 29.65 -7.80
C GLU A 146 -19.34 29.66 -6.32
N SER A 147 -18.13 30.07 -6.11
CA SER A 147 -17.62 31.13 -5.21
C SER A 147 -17.43 30.89 -3.73
N SER A 148 -17.91 29.85 -3.11
CA SER A 148 -17.72 29.70 -1.65
C SER A 148 -16.67 28.68 -1.21
N VAL A 149 -16.11 27.90 -2.13
CA VAL A 149 -15.20 26.77 -1.75
C VAL A 149 -13.72 27.15 -1.80
N LEU A 150 -13.36 28.26 -2.42
CA LEU A 150 -11.95 28.70 -2.54
C LEU A 150 -11.37 29.29 -1.25
N GLY A 151 -12.18 29.49 -0.20
CA GLY A 151 -11.73 30.04 1.10
C GLY A 151 -11.69 29.04 2.23
N ALA A 152 -12.33 27.90 2.12
CA ALA A 152 -12.27 26.87 3.16
C ALA A 152 -11.00 26.03 2.99
N GLY A 153 -10.06 26.19 3.89
CA GLY A 153 -8.82 25.44 3.88
C GLY A 153 -9.09 23.94 3.84
N PHE A 154 -8.19 23.20 3.23
CA PHE A 154 -8.24 21.75 3.03
C PHE A 154 -8.55 20.92 4.29
N ALA A 155 -8.38 21.53 5.48
CA ALA A 155 -8.75 20.95 6.78
C ALA A 155 -10.26 20.78 6.94
N ASP A 156 -11.07 21.73 6.44
CA ASP A 156 -12.52 21.68 6.55
C ASP A 156 -13.14 20.61 5.65
N PHE A 157 -12.49 20.30 4.53
CA PHE A 157 -12.99 19.28 3.61
C PHE A 157 -12.96 17.87 4.25
N THR A 158 -11.87 17.52 4.93
CA THR A 158 -11.78 16.21 5.59
C THR A 158 -12.74 16.11 6.78
N THR A 159 -12.98 17.20 7.49
CA THR A 159 -13.94 17.28 8.60
C THR A 159 -15.39 17.32 8.07
N SER A 160 -15.63 18.03 6.98
CA SER A 160 -16.95 18.15 6.35
C SER A 160 -17.39 16.84 5.67
N VAL A 161 -16.49 16.12 5.00
CA VAL A 161 -16.81 14.81 4.40
C VAL A 161 -16.97 13.73 5.47
N ALA A 162 -16.24 13.82 6.59
CA ALA A 162 -16.44 12.92 7.72
C ALA A 162 -17.76 13.19 8.48
N ASN A 163 -18.24 14.42 8.45
CA ASN A 163 -19.47 14.84 9.13
C ASN A 163 -20.73 14.81 8.24
N ASN A 164 -20.57 14.96 6.93
CA ASN A 164 -21.68 14.93 5.99
C ASN A 164 -21.79 13.58 5.31
N ASN A 165 -22.60 12.71 5.91
CA ASN A 165 -23.15 11.49 5.33
C ASN A 165 -22.14 10.70 4.49
N ALA A 166 -21.65 9.63 5.07
CA ALA A 166 -20.89 8.60 4.38
C ALA A 166 -21.32 8.51 2.92
N LEU A 167 -20.47 8.99 2.03
CA LEU A 167 -20.60 8.66 0.62
C LEU A 167 -20.61 7.15 0.57
N THR A 168 -21.72 6.57 0.16
CA THR A 168 -21.87 5.13 0.12
C THR A 168 -20.88 4.59 -0.89
N ARG A 169 -20.39 3.38 -0.66
CA ARG A 169 -19.41 2.71 -1.52
C ARG A 169 -19.86 2.62 -2.99
N GLU A 170 -21.16 2.69 -3.21
CA GLU A 170 -21.82 2.60 -4.50
C GLU A 170 -21.76 3.93 -5.27
N ASP A 171 -21.65 5.06 -4.57
CA ASP A 171 -21.70 6.41 -5.15
C ASP A 171 -20.30 6.95 -5.48
N MET A 172 -19.22 6.27 -5.10
CA MET A 172 -17.87 6.75 -5.30
C MET A 172 -17.16 5.99 -6.43
N GLU A 173 -16.56 6.74 -7.34
CA GLU A 173 -15.57 6.19 -8.24
C GLU A 173 -14.35 5.67 -7.45
N PRO A 174 -13.70 4.59 -7.92
CA PRO A 174 -12.49 4.08 -7.29
C PRO A 174 -11.44 5.19 -7.16
N LEU A 175 -10.91 5.38 -5.95
CA LEU A 175 -9.82 6.31 -5.72
C LEU A 175 -8.51 5.70 -6.25
N VAL A 176 -7.78 6.48 -7.03
CA VAL A 176 -6.44 6.10 -7.47
C VAL A 176 -5.50 6.20 -6.28
N THR A 177 -4.70 5.17 -6.08
CA THR A 177 -3.67 5.15 -5.04
C THR A 177 -2.28 5.21 -5.62
N LYS A 178 -1.38 5.86 -4.89
CA LYS A 178 0.07 5.81 -5.10
C LYS A 178 0.69 4.89 -4.08
N HIS A 179 1.61 4.05 -4.54
CA HIS A 179 2.35 3.13 -3.69
C HIS A 179 3.82 3.52 -3.66
N SER A 180 4.40 3.57 -2.47
CA SER A 180 5.82 3.74 -2.25
C SER A 180 6.34 2.52 -1.50
N TYR A 181 7.52 2.02 -1.87
CA TYR A 181 8.09 0.83 -1.28
C TYR A 181 9.37 1.18 -0.53
N TYR A 182 9.62 0.44 0.55
CA TYR A 182 10.82 0.57 1.38
C TYR A 182 11.41 -0.81 1.64
N ILE A 183 12.73 -0.90 1.68
CA ILE A 183 13.44 -2.14 1.97
C ILE A 183 14.21 -1.96 3.27
N LEU A 184 14.04 -2.91 4.19
CA LEU A 184 14.91 -3.07 5.36
C LEU A 184 16.00 -4.09 5.01
N LYS A 185 17.25 -3.66 5.07
CA LYS A 185 18.46 -4.51 4.93
C LYS A 185 19.47 -4.10 5.98
N ASP A 186 20.04 -5.07 6.68
CA ASP A 186 21.09 -4.86 7.69
C ASP A 186 20.74 -3.84 8.78
N GLY A 187 19.46 -3.70 9.12
CA GLY A 187 18.96 -2.76 10.11
C GLY A 187 18.72 -1.35 9.58
N GLU A 188 19.07 -1.07 8.33
CA GLU A 188 18.80 0.19 7.65
C GLU A 188 17.58 0.07 6.73
N THR A 189 16.74 1.11 6.74
CA THR A 189 15.55 1.16 5.87
C THR A 189 15.70 2.30 4.85
N PHE A 190 15.52 1.98 3.58
CA PHE A 190 15.64 2.93 2.48
C PHE A 190 14.46 2.80 1.50
N GLU A 191 14.15 3.88 0.79
CA GLU A 191 13.11 3.87 -0.24
C GLU A 191 13.57 3.05 -1.45
N ALA A 192 12.70 2.20 -1.98
CA ALA A 192 13.00 1.33 -3.12
C ALA A 192 12.95 2.11 -4.44
N ARG A 193 13.91 3.03 -4.63
CA ARG A 193 14.19 3.75 -5.87
C ARG A 193 15.52 3.27 -6.46
N GLU A 194 15.68 3.40 -7.77
CA GLU A 194 16.87 2.91 -8.46
C GLU A 194 18.18 3.36 -7.79
N SER A 195 18.29 4.66 -7.49
CA SER A 195 19.50 5.23 -6.88
C SER A 195 19.80 4.65 -5.50
N GLU A 196 18.79 4.44 -4.67
CA GLU A 196 18.95 3.89 -3.33
C GLU A 196 19.23 2.38 -3.38
N ILE A 197 18.51 1.64 -4.23
CA ILE A 197 18.77 0.22 -4.44
C ILE A 197 20.24 0.01 -4.85
N LEU A 198 20.74 0.77 -5.82
CA LEU A 198 22.13 0.67 -6.27
C LEU A 198 23.15 0.96 -5.16
N LYS A 199 22.85 1.82 -4.19
CA LYS A 199 23.74 2.06 -3.05
C LYS A 199 23.84 0.86 -2.12
N HIS A 200 22.73 0.16 -1.91
CA HIS A 200 22.60 -0.93 -0.95
C HIS A 200 22.84 -2.33 -1.53
N LEU A 201 23.16 -2.43 -2.82
CA LEU A 201 23.71 -3.65 -3.41
C LEU A 201 25.21 -3.78 -3.09
N ASP A 202 25.65 -4.99 -2.70
CA ASP A 202 26.95 -5.18 -2.08
C ASP A 202 28.12 -5.03 -3.04
N ASP A 203 28.04 -5.59 -4.23
CA ASP A 203 29.16 -5.68 -5.15
C ASP A 203 28.87 -5.05 -6.52
N LYS A 204 29.95 -4.83 -7.30
CA LYS A 204 29.89 -4.19 -8.63
C LYS A 204 29.15 -5.06 -9.65
N GLU A 205 29.25 -6.38 -9.55
CA GLU A 205 28.63 -7.29 -10.50
C GLU A 205 27.11 -7.33 -10.30
N THR A 206 26.65 -7.39 -9.05
CA THR A 206 25.23 -7.27 -8.72
C THR A 206 24.65 -5.91 -9.14
N LYS A 207 25.41 -4.80 -8.96
CA LYS A 207 25.01 -3.47 -9.45
C LYS A 207 24.89 -3.44 -10.99
N LYS A 208 25.80 -4.09 -11.70
CA LYS A 208 25.77 -4.20 -13.16
C LYS A 208 24.57 -5.03 -13.62
N THR A 209 24.34 -6.15 -12.96
CA THR A 209 23.20 -7.04 -13.22
C THR A 209 21.87 -6.30 -12.99
N TYR A 210 21.77 -5.54 -11.90
CA TYR A 210 20.59 -4.73 -11.61
C TYR A 210 20.33 -3.67 -12.69
N ARG A 211 21.37 -2.94 -13.14
CA ARG A 211 21.24 -2.00 -14.26
C ARG A 211 20.84 -2.66 -15.58
N GLY A 212 21.34 -3.88 -15.84
CA GLY A 212 20.89 -4.69 -16.96
C GLY A 212 19.42 -5.07 -16.84
N TYR A 213 19.01 -5.51 -15.65
CA TYR A 213 17.62 -5.86 -15.34
C TYR A 213 16.68 -4.67 -15.54
N THR A 214 17.01 -3.48 -15.03
CA THR A 214 16.15 -2.28 -15.15
C THR A 214 16.03 -1.77 -16.59
N ARG A 215 17.01 -2.09 -17.46
CA ARG A 215 16.95 -1.77 -18.90
C ARG A 215 16.14 -2.79 -19.72
N SER A 216 16.17 -4.06 -19.32
CA SER A 216 15.51 -5.16 -20.04
C SER A 216 14.08 -5.41 -19.57
N ALA A 217 13.82 -5.18 -18.30
CA ALA A 217 12.50 -5.27 -17.68
C ALA A 217 12.05 -3.87 -17.26
N GLU A 218 10.87 -3.47 -17.67
CA GLU A 218 10.29 -2.21 -17.20
C GLU A 218 10.01 -2.31 -15.69
N VAL A 219 10.93 -1.77 -14.86
CA VAL A 219 10.78 -1.77 -13.41
C VAL A 219 9.87 -0.61 -13.01
N LEU A 220 8.66 -0.96 -12.61
CA LEU A 220 7.66 -0.02 -12.10
C LEU A 220 7.79 0.10 -10.58
N TYR A 221 8.44 1.17 -10.10
CA TYR A 221 8.68 1.40 -8.66
C TYR A 221 7.41 1.64 -7.84
N GLY A 222 6.28 1.91 -8.47
CA GLY A 222 4.95 1.97 -7.86
C GLY A 222 4.17 0.66 -7.89
N SER A 223 4.69 -0.41 -8.49
CA SER A 223 4.00 -1.69 -8.63
C SER A 223 4.48 -2.72 -7.61
N ARG A 224 3.56 -3.29 -6.81
CA ARG A 224 3.86 -4.35 -5.84
C ARG A 224 4.53 -5.55 -6.48
N LYS A 225 4.02 -6.02 -7.61
CA LYS A 225 4.59 -7.16 -8.34
C LYS A 225 6.03 -6.89 -8.76
N SER A 226 6.28 -5.72 -9.33
CA SER A 226 7.62 -5.33 -9.77
C SER A 226 8.59 -5.24 -8.58
N MET A 227 8.16 -4.61 -7.48
CA MET A 227 9.01 -4.46 -6.29
C MET A 227 9.27 -5.77 -5.56
N LEU A 228 8.29 -6.69 -5.51
CA LEU A 228 8.51 -8.05 -5.01
C LEU A 228 9.55 -8.80 -5.84
N ASN A 229 9.51 -8.67 -7.17
CA ASN A 229 10.48 -9.29 -8.05
C ASN A 229 11.89 -8.71 -7.82
N VAL A 230 12.02 -7.40 -7.73
CA VAL A 230 13.31 -6.75 -7.41
C VAL A 230 13.83 -7.22 -6.04
N TYR A 231 12.99 -7.21 -5.02
CA TYR A 231 13.34 -7.64 -3.67
C TYR A 231 13.84 -9.09 -3.66
N LYS A 232 13.09 -10.02 -4.25
CA LYS A 232 13.45 -11.44 -4.32
C LYS A 232 14.71 -11.68 -5.13
N THR A 233 14.90 -10.96 -6.24
CA THR A 233 16.01 -11.20 -7.16
C THR A 233 17.33 -10.65 -6.64
N PHE A 234 17.33 -9.52 -5.93
CA PHE A 234 18.55 -8.79 -5.60
C PHE A 234 18.85 -8.73 -4.09
N PHE A 235 17.87 -9.04 -3.24
CA PHE A 235 18.04 -8.96 -1.79
C PHE A 235 17.86 -10.28 -1.06
N LEU A 236 17.18 -11.29 -1.68
CA LEU A 236 17.00 -12.62 -1.09
C LEU A 236 17.91 -13.70 -1.70
N LYS A 237 18.81 -13.34 -2.62
CA LYS A 237 19.82 -14.30 -3.09
C LYS A 237 20.93 -14.43 -2.06
N GLU A 238 21.21 -15.68 -1.66
CA GLU A 238 22.42 -16.07 -0.97
C GLU A 238 23.63 -15.96 -1.89
#